data_25a4ea95a6dbd4132edaeb4f4d41e0c3
#
_entry.id   25a4ea95a6dbd4132edaeb4f4d41e0c3
#
_cell.length_a   1.000
_cell.length_b   1.000
_cell.length_c   1.000
_cell.angle_alpha   90.00
_cell.angle_beta   90.00
_cell.angle_gamma   90.00
#
_symmetry.space_group_name_H-M   'P 1'
#
loop_
_entity.id
_entity.type
_entity.pdbx_description
1 polymer ?
#
loop_
_entity_poly.entity_id
_entity_poly.type
_entity_poly.pdbx_seq_one_letter_code
_entity_poly.pdbx_strand_id
1 'polypeptide(L)'
;MTRWLLVFSAMLAAPLGAQDPPGAVRFSRDEEIRLARSAAPASVSDSATVLVLEGGRFVVGVAGTNGVTCLVSRSQPLSVEPLCYDREGSETILKMEIARTELRLAGSTKEAASARVAEGLTDGTYRLPRRPAMSYMLSAAQVLYSEDGRRVGAWRPHLMIFVPFLTQADIGQSGTPAGQHVFVDGEGTAEATIIVIMPAFVEPAPAAAAGSR
;
A
#
# COMPACT_ATOMS: atom_id res chain seq x y z
N MET A 1 8.57 48.32 -49.44
CA MET A 1 9.05 47.73 -48.14
C MET A 1 7.88 47.09 -47.42
N THR A 2 7.66 45.80 -47.65
CA THR A 2 6.47 45.06 -47.13
C THR A 2 6.93 44.20 -45.96
N ARG A 3 6.50 44.56 -44.73
CA ARG A 3 6.81 43.81 -43.50
C ARG A 3 5.80 42.66 -43.34
N TRP A 4 6.29 41.43 -43.40
CA TRP A 4 5.52 40.22 -43.05
C TRP A 4 5.54 40.04 -41.55
N LEU A 5 4.35 40.05 -40.90
CA LEU A 5 4.16 39.70 -39.50
C LEU A 5 3.97 38.18 -39.43
N LEU A 6 4.94 37.49 -38.84
CA LEU A 6 4.81 36.09 -38.49
C LEU A 6 4.00 35.99 -37.18
N VAL A 7 2.80 35.44 -37.24
CA VAL A 7 1.98 35.12 -36.09
C VAL A 7 2.42 33.73 -35.58
N PHE A 8 3.10 33.69 -34.44
CA PHE A 8 3.40 32.46 -33.74
C PHE A 8 2.14 32.02 -32.93
N SER A 9 1.44 31.00 -33.40
CA SER A 9 0.39 30.31 -32.60
C SER A 9 1.09 29.42 -31.60
N ALA A 10 1.06 29.82 -30.33
CA ALA A 10 1.44 28.95 -29.23
C ALA A 10 0.33 27.89 -29.01
N MET A 11 0.59 26.65 -29.41
CA MET A 11 -0.23 25.49 -29.00
C MET A 11 -0.01 25.24 -27.52
N LEU A 12 -1.00 25.55 -26.71
CA LEU A 12 -1.07 25.06 -25.31
C LEU A 12 -1.26 23.54 -25.38
N ALA A 13 -0.22 22.79 -25.05
CA ALA A 13 -0.33 21.36 -24.77
C ALA A 13 -1.11 21.20 -23.46
N ALA A 14 -2.34 20.67 -23.54
CA ALA A 14 -3.08 20.22 -22.36
C ALA A 14 -2.27 19.13 -21.64
N PRO A 15 -2.21 19.13 -20.30
CA PRO A 15 -1.54 18.04 -19.58
C PRO A 15 -2.26 16.74 -19.92
N LEU A 16 -1.51 15.76 -20.45
CA LEU A 16 -2.01 14.38 -20.57
C LEU A 16 -2.35 13.93 -19.15
N GLY A 17 -3.64 13.79 -18.86
CA GLY A 17 -4.10 13.16 -17.61
C GLY A 17 -3.41 11.80 -17.47
N ALA A 18 -2.73 11.59 -16.35
CA ALA A 18 -2.11 10.31 -16.06
C ALA A 18 -3.20 9.23 -16.11
N GLN A 19 -3.08 8.29 -17.05
CA GLN A 19 -3.99 7.16 -17.18
C GLN A 19 -3.49 6.05 -16.26
N ASP A 20 -4.42 5.41 -15.54
CA ASP A 20 -4.07 4.23 -14.74
C ASP A 20 -3.53 3.11 -15.63
N PRO A 21 -2.56 2.32 -15.12
CA PRO A 21 -1.98 1.21 -15.87
C PRO A 21 -3.05 0.22 -16.33
N PRO A 22 -2.95 -0.33 -17.54
CA PRO A 22 -3.87 -1.36 -18.01
C PRO A 22 -3.77 -2.61 -17.11
N GLY A 23 -4.93 -3.15 -16.72
CA GLY A 23 -5.01 -4.39 -15.93
C GLY A 23 -5.00 -4.19 -14.40
N ALA A 24 -4.79 -2.99 -13.88
CA ALA A 24 -4.94 -2.74 -12.46
C ALA A 24 -6.42 -2.73 -12.04
N VAL A 25 -6.72 -3.28 -10.85
CA VAL A 25 -8.05 -3.16 -10.26
C VAL A 25 -8.34 -1.70 -9.94
N ARG A 26 -9.54 -1.23 -10.32
CA ARG A 26 -9.96 0.16 -10.15
C ARG A 26 -11.16 0.23 -9.22
N PHE A 27 -11.13 1.24 -8.37
CA PHE A 27 -12.21 1.59 -7.47
C PHE A 27 -12.60 3.05 -7.70
N SER A 28 -13.84 3.40 -7.39
CA SER A 28 -14.19 4.80 -7.17
C SER A 28 -13.40 5.33 -5.95
N ARG A 29 -13.18 6.65 -5.89
CA ARG A 29 -12.50 7.28 -4.77
C ARG A 29 -13.12 6.89 -3.42
N ASP A 30 -14.44 6.92 -3.32
CA ASP A 30 -15.18 6.58 -2.10
C ASP A 30 -15.03 5.10 -1.72
N GLU A 31 -15.02 4.23 -2.71
CA GLU A 31 -14.80 2.81 -2.49
C GLU A 31 -13.37 2.51 -2.04
N GLU A 32 -12.37 3.16 -2.64
CA GLU A 32 -10.98 3.02 -2.21
C GLU A 32 -10.78 3.51 -0.77
N ILE A 33 -11.38 4.64 -0.40
CA ILE A 33 -11.38 5.16 0.98
C ILE A 33 -12.01 4.14 1.94
N ARG A 34 -13.18 3.61 1.59
CA ARG A 34 -13.90 2.61 2.38
C ARG A 34 -13.09 1.33 2.57
N LEU A 35 -12.48 0.83 1.51
CA LEU A 35 -11.61 -0.35 1.54
C LEU A 35 -10.35 -0.09 2.39
N ALA A 36 -9.66 1.01 2.18
CA ALA A 36 -8.47 1.36 2.95
C ALA A 36 -8.75 1.40 4.46
N ARG A 37 -9.86 2.01 4.88
CA ARG A 37 -10.25 2.09 6.28
C ARG A 37 -10.58 0.74 6.91
N SER A 38 -11.03 -0.23 6.14
CA SER A 38 -11.31 -1.57 6.65
C SER A 38 -10.06 -2.36 7.08
N ALA A 39 -8.87 -1.85 6.78
CA ALA A 39 -7.62 -2.46 7.24
C ALA A 39 -7.44 -2.44 8.77
N ALA A 40 -8.09 -1.52 9.48
CA ALA A 40 -7.97 -1.36 10.93
C ALA A 40 -9.34 -1.12 11.59
N PRO A 41 -9.46 -1.30 12.92
CA PRO A 41 -10.69 -0.93 13.63
C PRO A 41 -11.05 0.54 13.42
N ALA A 42 -12.35 0.86 13.44
CA ALA A 42 -12.87 2.23 13.26
C ALA A 42 -12.21 3.26 14.20
N SER A 43 -11.95 2.87 15.46
CA SER A 43 -11.22 3.69 16.44
C SER A 43 -9.82 4.15 15.98
N VAL A 44 -9.24 3.46 15.01
CA VAL A 44 -7.94 3.79 14.39
C VAL A 44 -8.14 4.44 13.03
N SER A 45 -8.97 3.84 12.16
CA SER A 45 -9.08 4.23 10.75
C SER A 45 -9.94 5.47 10.49
N ASP A 46 -10.89 5.82 11.37
CA ASP A 46 -11.79 6.96 11.15
C ASP A 46 -11.06 8.30 11.13
N SER A 47 -10.00 8.44 11.94
CA SER A 47 -9.17 9.63 12.00
C SER A 47 -7.86 9.52 11.22
N ALA A 48 -7.67 8.44 10.45
CA ALA A 48 -6.47 8.21 9.66
C ALA A 48 -6.45 9.04 8.37
N THR A 49 -5.25 9.41 7.93
CA THR A 49 -5.05 9.84 6.55
C THR A 49 -5.33 8.66 5.62
N VAL A 50 -6.08 8.89 4.56
CA VAL A 50 -6.33 7.86 3.54
C VAL A 50 -5.70 8.28 2.23
N LEU A 51 -4.85 7.42 1.69
CA LEU A 51 -4.31 7.57 0.35
C LEU A 51 -5.19 6.78 -0.63
N VAL A 52 -5.43 7.35 -1.79
CA VAL A 52 -6.15 6.72 -2.90
C VAL A 52 -5.28 6.69 -4.15
N LEU A 53 -5.48 5.70 -4.99
CA LEU A 53 -4.73 5.54 -6.24
C LEU A 53 -5.40 6.32 -7.36
N GLU A 54 -4.72 7.34 -7.89
CA GLU A 54 -5.18 8.13 -9.03
C GLU A 54 -4.05 8.22 -10.07
N GLY A 55 -4.31 7.82 -11.30
CA GLY A 55 -3.33 7.84 -12.38
C GLY A 55 -2.06 7.02 -12.10
N GLY A 56 -2.19 5.91 -11.37
CA GLY A 56 -1.07 5.04 -11.01
C GLY A 56 -0.19 5.55 -9.87
N ARG A 57 -0.62 6.61 -9.16
CA ARG A 57 0.08 7.18 -8.00
C ARG A 57 -0.85 7.35 -6.81
N PHE A 58 -0.29 7.23 -5.62
CA PHE A 58 -1.03 7.51 -4.39
C PHE A 58 -1.09 9.01 -4.10
N VAL A 59 -2.29 9.50 -3.87
CA VAL A 59 -2.58 10.88 -3.47
C VAL A 59 -3.43 10.91 -2.20
N VAL A 60 -3.44 12.03 -1.49
CA VAL A 60 -4.27 12.18 -0.28
C VAL A 60 -5.75 12.21 -0.68
N GLY A 61 -6.48 11.17 -0.31
CA GLY A 61 -7.93 11.06 -0.43
C GLY A 61 -8.67 11.74 0.71
N VAL A 62 -8.19 11.49 1.94
CA VAL A 62 -8.71 12.10 3.18
C VAL A 62 -7.53 12.51 4.04
N ALA A 63 -7.52 13.74 4.54
CA ALA A 63 -6.54 14.16 5.53
C ALA A 63 -6.96 13.65 6.92
N GLY A 64 -6.03 13.01 7.63
CA GLY A 64 -6.24 12.48 8.98
C GLY A 64 -5.59 13.32 10.07
N THR A 65 -5.85 12.97 11.32
CA THR A 65 -5.37 13.73 12.50
C THR A 65 -4.59 12.89 13.50
N ASN A 66 -4.63 11.55 13.42
CA ASN A 66 -4.01 10.66 14.42
C ASN A 66 -2.60 10.16 14.02
N GLY A 67 -2.11 10.54 12.84
CA GLY A 67 -0.80 10.14 12.32
C GLY A 67 -0.79 8.74 11.68
N VAL A 68 -1.90 8.03 11.68
CA VAL A 68 -2.07 6.77 10.95
C VAL A 68 -2.34 7.08 9.48
N THR A 69 -1.81 6.25 8.57
CA THR A 69 -2.10 6.35 7.13
C THR A 69 -2.59 5.00 6.60
N CYS A 70 -3.73 5.02 5.95
CA CYS A 70 -4.36 3.85 5.32
C CYS A 70 -4.36 3.98 3.79
N LEU A 71 -4.25 2.84 3.10
CA LEU A 71 -4.34 2.75 1.65
C LEU A 71 -4.79 1.34 1.24
N VAL A 72 -5.08 1.15 -0.05
CA VAL A 72 -5.20 -0.18 -0.65
C VAL A 72 -3.92 -0.44 -1.44
N SER A 73 -3.02 -1.28 -0.90
CA SER A 73 -1.83 -1.72 -1.63
C SER A 73 -2.19 -2.74 -2.71
N ARG A 74 -1.27 -2.91 -3.66
CA ARG A 74 -1.39 -3.84 -4.78
C ARG A 74 -0.03 -4.47 -5.05
N SER A 75 0.30 -5.53 -4.32
CA SER A 75 1.54 -6.32 -4.57
C SER A 75 1.57 -6.89 -5.98
N GLN A 76 0.41 -7.13 -6.56
CA GLN A 76 0.15 -7.36 -7.98
C GLN A 76 -0.95 -6.40 -8.45
N PRO A 77 -0.99 -6.02 -9.74
CA PRO A 77 -1.97 -5.03 -10.24
C PRO A 77 -3.43 -5.37 -9.93
N LEU A 78 -3.78 -6.66 -9.84
CA LEU A 78 -5.13 -7.14 -9.52
C LEU A 78 -5.36 -7.37 -8.02
N SER A 79 -4.31 -7.38 -7.19
CA SER A 79 -4.44 -7.60 -5.75
C SER A 79 -5.10 -6.40 -5.06
N VAL A 80 -5.84 -6.69 -3.99
CA VAL A 80 -6.53 -5.71 -3.13
C VAL A 80 -6.07 -5.97 -1.72
N GLU A 81 -5.23 -5.12 -1.20
CA GLU A 81 -4.54 -5.32 0.08
C GLU A 81 -4.68 -4.07 0.94
N PRO A 82 -5.84 -3.89 1.63
CA PRO A 82 -6.02 -2.77 2.54
C PRO A 82 -5.02 -2.83 3.70
N LEU A 83 -4.31 -1.74 3.95
CA LEU A 83 -3.27 -1.58 4.96
C LEU A 83 -3.44 -0.24 5.68
N CYS A 84 -3.22 -0.23 7.00
CA CYS A 84 -3.08 1.01 7.79
C CYS A 84 -1.76 0.95 8.56
N TYR A 85 -0.94 1.95 8.42
CA TYR A 85 0.35 2.08 9.13
C TYR A 85 0.22 3.07 10.28
N ASP A 86 0.84 2.75 11.42
CA ASP A 86 0.99 3.71 12.52
C ASP A 86 1.88 4.90 12.09
N ARG A 87 2.12 5.85 12.98
CA ARG A 87 2.92 7.05 12.68
C ARG A 87 4.33 6.71 12.21
N GLU A 88 5.04 5.81 12.89
CA GLU A 88 6.41 5.44 12.49
C GLU A 88 6.40 4.67 11.17
N GLY A 89 5.45 3.75 11.00
CA GLY A 89 5.26 3.01 9.74
C GLY A 89 4.89 3.93 8.58
N SER A 90 4.04 4.93 8.82
CA SER A 90 3.65 5.93 7.80
C SER A 90 4.85 6.77 7.31
N GLU A 91 5.80 7.04 8.19
CA GLU A 91 7.00 7.82 7.85
C GLU A 91 8.14 6.98 7.26
N THR A 92 8.04 5.66 7.33
CA THR A 92 9.11 4.72 6.94
C THR A 92 8.64 3.67 5.95
N ILE A 93 8.07 2.57 6.43
CA ILE A 93 7.69 1.38 5.65
C ILE A 93 6.69 1.73 4.56
N LEU A 94 5.69 2.55 4.86
CA LEU A 94 4.68 2.97 3.89
C LEU A 94 5.29 3.62 2.64
N LYS A 95 6.36 4.40 2.78
CA LYS A 95 7.02 5.04 1.62
C LYS A 95 7.62 4.01 0.67
N MET A 96 8.17 2.94 1.20
CA MET A 96 8.70 1.82 0.42
C MET A 96 7.56 1.01 -0.23
N GLU A 97 6.47 0.81 0.50
CA GLU A 97 5.28 0.13 -0.02
C GLU A 97 4.61 0.90 -1.17
N ILE A 98 4.47 2.22 -1.04
CA ILE A 98 4.01 3.11 -2.11
C ILE A 98 4.90 2.97 -3.34
N ALA A 99 6.22 3.06 -3.15
CA ALA A 99 7.17 2.95 -4.27
C ALA A 99 7.08 1.60 -4.99
N ARG A 100 6.97 0.49 -4.25
CA ARG A 100 6.78 -0.85 -4.85
C ARG A 100 5.50 -0.92 -5.65
N THR A 101 4.39 -0.52 -5.05
CA THR A 101 3.08 -0.55 -5.72
C THR A 101 3.10 0.29 -6.99
N GLU A 102 3.58 1.53 -6.94
CA GLU A 102 3.65 2.41 -8.10
C GLU A 102 4.57 1.85 -9.20
N LEU A 103 5.73 1.28 -8.84
CA LEU A 103 6.63 0.61 -9.78
C LEU A 103 5.97 -0.63 -10.42
N ARG A 104 5.28 -1.46 -9.63
CA ARG A 104 4.55 -2.63 -10.14
C ARG A 104 3.44 -2.21 -11.11
N LEU A 105 2.68 -1.19 -10.77
CA LEU A 105 1.66 -0.62 -11.64
C LEU A 105 2.24 -0.02 -12.93
N ALA A 106 3.46 0.52 -12.88
CA ALA A 106 4.20 0.99 -14.06
C ALA A 106 4.82 -0.15 -14.89
N GLY A 107 4.60 -1.43 -14.53
CA GLY A 107 5.06 -2.61 -15.27
C GLY A 107 6.42 -3.16 -14.84
N SER A 108 7.01 -2.67 -13.74
CA SER A 108 8.24 -3.28 -13.19
C SER A 108 7.97 -4.69 -12.68
N THR A 109 8.96 -5.58 -12.76
CA THR A 109 8.88 -6.88 -12.09
C THR A 109 8.97 -6.71 -10.57
N LYS A 110 8.59 -7.73 -9.80
CA LYS A 110 8.70 -7.73 -8.34
C LYS A 110 10.16 -7.52 -7.89
N GLU A 111 11.08 -8.20 -8.54
CA GLU A 111 12.52 -8.13 -8.27
C GLU A 111 13.07 -6.73 -8.54
N ALA A 112 12.70 -6.13 -9.68
CA ALA A 112 13.13 -4.77 -10.04
C ALA A 112 12.57 -3.72 -9.05
N ALA A 113 11.31 -3.83 -8.64
CA ALA A 113 10.71 -2.95 -7.66
C ALA A 113 11.38 -3.11 -6.28
N SER A 114 11.68 -4.34 -5.85
CA SER A 114 12.39 -4.62 -4.60
C SER A 114 13.84 -4.11 -4.62
N ALA A 115 14.56 -4.30 -5.74
CA ALA A 115 15.92 -3.79 -5.91
C ALA A 115 15.95 -2.25 -5.81
N ARG A 116 14.97 -1.57 -6.41
CA ARG A 116 14.87 -0.10 -6.34
C ARG A 116 14.64 0.41 -4.92
N VAL A 117 13.83 -0.30 -4.13
CA VAL A 117 13.64 0.03 -2.70
C VAL A 117 14.92 -0.20 -1.90
N ALA A 118 15.63 -1.30 -2.15
CA ALA A 118 16.91 -1.59 -1.49
C ALA A 118 17.98 -0.53 -1.81
N GLU A 119 18.06 -0.05 -3.06
CA GLU A 119 18.90 1.09 -3.43
C GLU A 119 18.52 2.34 -2.63
N GLY A 120 17.23 2.65 -2.51
CA GLY A 120 16.74 3.79 -1.74
C GLY A 120 17.01 3.71 -0.25
N LEU A 121 17.13 2.52 0.33
CA LEU A 121 17.63 2.34 1.70
C LEU A 121 19.12 2.62 1.80
N THR A 122 19.89 2.30 0.77
CA THR A 122 21.36 2.50 0.74
C THR A 122 21.71 3.98 0.52
N ASP A 123 21.00 4.68 -0.35
CA ASP A 123 21.25 6.09 -0.68
C ASP A 123 20.56 7.08 0.27
N GLY A 124 19.75 6.58 1.23
CA GLY A 124 19.06 7.40 2.22
C GLY A 124 17.72 8.00 1.75
N THR A 125 17.23 7.65 0.55
CA THR A 125 15.88 8.02 0.08
C THR A 125 14.81 7.45 1.02
N TYR A 126 15.02 6.22 1.52
CA TYR A 126 14.20 5.58 2.53
C TYR A 126 15.00 5.39 3.81
N ARG A 127 14.31 5.27 4.93
CA ARG A 127 14.90 4.93 6.21
C ARG A 127 14.13 3.81 6.89
N LEU A 128 14.85 3.00 7.65
CA LEU A 128 14.21 2.01 8.53
C LEU A 128 13.57 2.69 9.75
N PRO A 129 12.59 2.04 10.37
CA PRO A 129 12.01 2.51 11.62
C PRO A 129 13.06 2.64 12.73
N ARG A 130 12.99 3.73 13.49
CA ARG A 130 13.89 3.95 14.66
C ARG A 130 13.32 3.37 15.94
N ARG A 131 12.07 2.99 15.93
CA ARG A 131 11.31 2.31 16.98
C ARG A 131 10.37 1.32 16.29
N PRO A 132 9.76 0.34 17.00
CA PRO A 132 8.82 -0.57 16.39
C PRO A 132 7.74 0.20 15.63
N ALA A 133 7.55 -0.13 14.37
CA ALA A 133 6.49 0.37 13.52
C ALA A 133 5.46 -0.73 13.34
N MET A 134 4.19 -0.38 13.14
CA MET A 134 3.13 -1.36 13.03
C MET A 134 2.23 -1.06 11.84
N SER A 135 1.71 -2.12 11.22
CA SER A 135 0.58 -2.01 10.31
C SER A 135 -0.53 -2.98 10.64
N TYR A 136 -1.74 -2.59 10.27
CA TYR A 136 -2.96 -3.40 10.34
C TYR A 136 -3.28 -3.92 8.96
N MET A 137 -3.59 -5.22 8.87
CA MET A 137 -4.06 -5.90 7.67
C MET A 137 -5.27 -6.78 8.02
N LEU A 138 -6.34 -6.14 8.50
CA LEU A 138 -7.50 -6.83 9.08
C LEU A 138 -8.70 -6.93 8.14
N SER A 139 -8.64 -6.34 6.93
CA SER A 139 -9.79 -6.26 6.03
C SER A 139 -10.27 -7.63 5.56
N ALA A 140 -11.58 -7.86 5.59
CA ALA A 140 -12.22 -9.00 4.94
C ALA A 140 -12.24 -8.89 3.40
N ALA A 141 -11.99 -7.70 2.85
CA ALA A 141 -12.00 -7.44 1.41
C ALA A 141 -10.66 -7.77 0.72
N GLN A 142 -9.72 -8.39 1.41
CA GLN A 142 -8.43 -8.76 0.83
C GLN A 142 -8.59 -9.79 -0.29
N VAL A 143 -7.91 -9.55 -1.40
CA VAL A 143 -7.82 -10.49 -2.53
C VAL A 143 -6.41 -10.47 -3.08
N LEU A 144 -5.81 -11.64 -3.17
CA LEU A 144 -4.44 -11.82 -3.68
C LEU A 144 -4.46 -12.49 -5.04
N TYR A 145 -3.58 -12.00 -5.91
CA TYR A 145 -3.31 -12.57 -7.21
C TYR A 145 -1.82 -12.92 -7.35
N SER A 146 -1.53 -13.99 -8.09
CA SER A 146 -0.19 -14.33 -8.52
C SER A 146 0.25 -13.49 -9.72
N GLU A 147 1.52 -13.57 -10.09
CA GLU A 147 2.07 -12.82 -11.23
C GLU A 147 1.41 -13.17 -12.58
N ASP A 148 0.95 -14.42 -12.72
CA ASP A 148 0.21 -14.89 -13.89
C ASP A 148 -1.29 -14.51 -13.86
N GLY A 149 -1.72 -13.68 -12.92
CA GLY A 149 -3.09 -13.16 -12.83
C GLY A 149 -4.11 -14.12 -12.25
N ARG A 150 -3.70 -15.25 -11.65
CA ARG A 150 -4.62 -16.16 -10.97
C ARG A 150 -4.90 -15.69 -9.54
N ARG A 151 -6.16 -15.74 -9.11
CA ARG A 151 -6.52 -15.53 -7.72
C ARG A 151 -5.95 -16.64 -6.84
N VAL A 152 -5.16 -16.28 -5.82
CA VAL A 152 -4.50 -17.23 -4.93
C VAL A 152 -5.09 -17.24 -3.52
N GLY A 153 -6.00 -16.32 -3.18
CA GLY A 153 -6.68 -16.30 -1.89
C GLY A 153 -6.74 -14.93 -1.24
N ALA A 154 -6.57 -14.92 0.07
CA ALA A 154 -6.45 -13.74 0.92
C ALA A 154 -5.52 -14.06 2.10
N TRP A 155 -4.88 -13.04 2.66
CA TRP A 155 -4.19 -13.18 3.93
C TRP A 155 -5.20 -13.44 5.07
N ARG A 156 -4.77 -14.17 6.09
CA ARG A 156 -5.48 -14.17 7.37
C ARG A 156 -5.40 -12.78 7.99
N PRO A 157 -6.40 -12.32 8.76
CA PRO A 157 -6.31 -11.01 9.41
C PRO A 157 -5.12 -10.98 10.36
N HIS A 158 -4.26 -9.99 10.25
CA HIS A 158 -3.03 -9.92 11.04
C HIS A 158 -2.54 -8.50 11.28
N LEU A 159 -1.70 -8.36 12.29
CA LEU A 159 -0.86 -7.21 12.52
C LEU A 159 0.56 -7.53 12.04
N MET A 160 1.25 -6.53 11.55
CA MET A 160 2.67 -6.58 11.21
C MET A 160 3.42 -5.62 12.13
N ILE A 161 4.44 -6.11 12.84
CA ILE A 161 5.31 -5.31 13.68
C ILE A 161 6.70 -5.36 13.05
N PHE A 162 7.15 -4.26 12.48
CA PHE A 162 8.43 -4.17 11.77
C PHE A 162 9.58 -4.05 12.76
N VAL A 163 10.43 -5.06 12.77
CA VAL A 163 11.63 -5.15 13.62
C VAL A 163 12.80 -5.56 12.73
N PRO A 164 13.55 -4.60 12.16
CA PRO A 164 14.63 -4.89 11.23
C PRO A 164 15.59 -5.96 11.73
N PHE A 165 15.95 -6.90 10.85
CA PHE A 165 16.90 -8.00 11.04
C PHE A 165 16.49 -9.08 12.05
N LEU A 166 15.28 -9.04 12.60
CA LEU A 166 14.77 -10.08 13.50
C LEU A 166 14.70 -11.43 12.79
N THR A 167 14.95 -12.51 13.55
CA THR A 167 14.82 -13.90 13.07
C THR A 167 13.79 -14.69 13.87
N GLN A 168 13.38 -15.86 13.36
CA GLN A 168 12.52 -16.79 14.10
C GLN A 168 13.15 -17.22 15.43
N ALA A 169 14.47 -17.41 15.43
CA ALA A 169 15.21 -17.81 16.63
C ALA A 169 15.15 -16.75 17.73
N ASP A 170 15.15 -15.47 17.38
CA ASP A 170 15.09 -14.36 18.35
C ASP A 170 13.77 -14.34 19.13
N ILE A 171 12.70 -14.88 18.55
CA ILE A 171 11.39 -15.03 19.23
C ILE A 171 11.18 -16.45 19.79
N GLY A 172 12.24 -17.26 19.86
CA GLY A 172 12.21 -18.61 20.44
C GLY A 172 11.50 -19.64 19.57
N GLN A 173 11.38 -19.38 18.26
CA GLN A 173 10.72 -20.31 17.32
C GLN A 173 11.74 -20.93 16.36
N SER A 174 11.41 -22.13 15.87
CA SER A 174 12.16 -22.82 14.82
C SER A 174 11.20 -23.49 13.87
N GLY A 175 11.52 -23.45 12.56
CA GLY A 175 10.77 -24.12 11.50
C GLY A 175 9.78 -23.24 10.75
N THR A 176 8.95 -23.87 9.91
CA THR A 176 7.99 -23.20 9.02
C THR A 176 6.83 -22.59 9.81
N PRO A 177 6.37 -21.38 9.48
CA PRO A 177 5.30 -20.71 10.19
C PRO A 177 3.90 -21.31 9.98
N ALA A 178 3.78 -22.47 9.29
CA ALA A 178 2.51 -23.11 9.03
C ALA A 178 1.77 -23.44 10.34
N GLY A 179 0.56 -22.89 10.50
CA GLY A 179 -0.29 -23.09 11.68
C GLY A 179 0.07 -22.21 12.88
N GLN A 180 1.14 -21.44 12.84
CA GLN A 180 1.49 -20.51 13.92
C GLN A 180 0.62 -19.24 13.89
N HIS A 181 0.43 -18.64 15.06
CA HIS A 181 -0.29 -17.37 15.21
C HIS A 181 0.67 -16.18 15.30
N VAL A 182 1.92 -16.43 15.65
CA VAL A 182 3.00 -15.43 15.69
C VAL A 182 4.21 -16.04 15.00
N PHE A 183 4.80 -15.32 14.07
CA PHE A 183 6.03 -15.72 13.35
C PHE A 183 6.72 -14.51 12.75
N VAL A 184 7.98 -14.66 12.33
CA VAL A 184 8.72 -13.62 11.60
C VAL A 184 8.62 -13.89 10.10
N ASP A 185 8.16 -12.89 9.35
CA ASP A 185 8.26 -12.86 7.90
C ASP A 185 9.47 -12.04 7.47
N GLY A 186 10.15 -12.45 6.40
CA GLY A 186 11.36 -11.78 5.92
C GLY A 186 12.51 -11.80 6.93
N GLU A 187 12.68 -12.88 7.70
CA GLU A 187 13.70 -12.97 8.75
C GLU A 187 15.11 -12.58 8.29
N GLY A 188 15.83 -11.86 9.15
CA GLY A 188 17.20 -11.41 8.90
C GLY A 188 17.33 -10.27 7.88
N THR A 189 16.23 -9.79 7.32
CA THR A 189 16.23 -8.65 6.37
C THR A 189 15.95 -7.32 7.05
N ALA A 190 16.23 -6.23 6.35
CA ALA A 190 15.90 -4.87 6.80
C ALA A 190 14.40 -4.65 7.04
N GLU A 191 13.55 -5.47 6.45
CA GLU A 191 12.09 -5.39 6.54
C GLU A 191 11.49 -6.57 7.32
N ALA A 192 12.30 -7.26 8.14
CA ALA A 192 11.82 -8.35 8.99
C ALA A 192 10.64 -7.88 9.85
N THR A 193 9.61 -8.72 9.91
CA THR A 193 8.31 -8.35 10.45
C THR A 193 7.75 -9.47 11.31
N ILE A 194 7.38 -9.18 12.54
CA ILE A 194 6.57 -10.10 13.35
C ILE A 194 5.14 -10.03 12.83
N ILE A 195 4.64 -11.15 12.35
CA ILE A 195 3.23 -11.34 12.00
C ILE A 195 2.48 -11.86 13.21
N VAL A 196 1.38 -11.20 13.56
CA VAL A 196 0.46 -11.63 14.63
C VAL A 196 -0.90 -11.85 14.03
N ILE A 197 -1.32 -13.13 13.94
CA ILE A 197 -2.61 -13.50 13.37
C ILE A 197 -3.73 -13.13 14.36
N MET A 198 -4.70 -12.38 13.86
CA MET A 198 -5.85 -11.92 14.61
C MET A 198 -7.04 -12.86 14.46
N PRO A 199 -7.96 -12.94 15.44
CA PRO A 199 -9.07 -13.89 15.42
C PRO A 199 -10.17 -13.53 14.42
N ALA A 200 -10.28 -12.27 14.00
CA ALA A 200 -11.38 -11.80 13.15
C ALA A 200 -10.94 -10.74 12.14
N PHE A 201 -11.64 -10.72 11.03
CA PHE A 201 -11.57 -9.65 10.05
C PHE A 201 -12.34 -8.40 10.48
N VAL A 202 -12.00 -7.26 9.86
CA VAL A 202 -12.81 -6.04 9.85
C VAL A 202 -13.54 -5.98 8.52
N GLU A 203 -14.87 -5.92 8.57
CA GLU A 203 -15.69 -5.75 7.37
C GLU A 203 -15.62 -4.30 6.90
N PRO A 204 -15.47 -4.06 5.58
CA PRO A 204 -15.62 -2.72 5.04
C PRO A 204 -17.01 -2.16 5.36
N ALA A 205 -17.10 -0.89 5.73
CA ALA A 205 -18.39 -0.24 5.92
C ALA A 205 -19.28 -0.43 4.68
N PRO A 206 -20.61 -0.51 4.81
CA PRO A 206 -21.51 -0.58 3.66
C PRO A 206 -21.25 0.57 2.67
N ALA A 207 -21.36 0.28 1.38
CA ALA A 207 -21.34 1.33 0.38
C ALA A 207 -22.50 2.31 0.67
N ALA A 208 -22.25 3.62 0.53
CA ALA A 208 -23.33 4.58 0.62
C ALA A 208 -24.41 4.21 -0.42
N ALA A 209 -25.68 4.13 0.01
CA ALA A 209 -26.78 3.87 -0.90
C ALA A 209 -26.74 4.95 -2.02
N ALA A 210 -26.70 4.49 -3.27
CA ALA A 210 -26.80 5.41 -4.40
C ALA A 210 -28.12 6.18 -4.22
N GLY A 211 -28.01 7.47 -3.86
CA GLY A 211 -29.16 8.31 -3.63
C GLY A 211 -30.05 8.29 -4.89
N SER A 212 -31.26 7.76 -4.77
CA SER A 212 -32.29 7.91 -5.79
C SER A 212 -32.57 9.41 -5.94
N ARG A 213 -32.07 10.01 -7.02
CA ARG A 213 -32.49 11.33 -7.47
C ARG A 213 -33.71 11.20 -8.38
#